data_8636ed05f8d089c400f9146441d12f0e
#
_entry.id   8636ed05f8d089c400f9146441d12f0e
#
_cell.length_a   1.000
_cell.length_b   1.000
_cell.length_c   1.000
_cell.angle_alpha   90.00
_cell.angle_beta   90.00
_cell.angle_gamma   90.00
#
_symmetry.space_group_name_H-M   'P 1'
#
loop_
_entity.id
_entity.type
_entity.pdbx_description
1 polymer ?
#
loop_
_entity_poly.entity_id
_entity_poly.type
_entity_poly.pdbx_seq_one_letter_code
_entity_poly.pdbx_strand_id
1 'polypeptide(L)'
;MGLKCLYKENGDSVTILRCYGEYGRIVLPESINGKKVTELGDYIFSEDMRHKPEGKIWTENGTSEERCADENTAACGSRVREICLPSTIKKIGRYAFYNCYSLKKLAMFSTAVDIGAGAFNGCRQIDELTIG
;
A
#
# COMPACT_ATOMS: atom_id res chain seq x y z
N MET A 1 -15.11 9.53 1.39
CA MET A 1 -15.01 8.31 0.58
C MET A 1 -14.01 7.36 1.22
N GLY A 2 -14.26 6.08 1.17
CA GLY A 2 -13.41 5.09 1.80
C GLY A 2 -12.22 4.67 0.94
N LEU A 3 -11.30 3.97 1.58
CA LEU A 3 -10.13 3.41 0.91
C LEU A 3 -10.53 2.33 -0.09
N LYS A 4 -9.95 2.39 -1.27
CA LYS A 4 -10.01 1.33 -2.28
C LYS A 4 -8.63 0.79 -2.50
N CYS A 5 -8.49 -0.52 -2.60
CA CYS A 5 -7.22 -1.17 -2.87
C CYS A 5 -7.33 -2.04 -4.11
N LEU A 6 -6.41 -1.83 -5.04
CA LEU A 6 -6.22 -2.74 -6.15
C LEU A 6 -5.33 -3.88 -5.64
N TYR A 7 -5.76 -5.11 -5.83
CA TYR A 7 -5.05 -6.26 -5.28
C TYR A 7 -5.06 -7.45 -6.23
N LYS A 8 -4.15 -8.37 -5.99
CA LYS A 8 -4.15 -9.68 -6.64
C LYS A 8 -4.00 -10.78 -5.60
N GLU A 9 -4.54 -11.94 -5.89
CA GLU A 9 -4.42 -13.11 -5.04
C GLU A 9 -3.26 -13.99 -5.49
N ASN A 10 -2.49 -14.50 -4.53
CA ASN A 10 -1.36 -15.40 -4.76
C ASN A 10 -1.60 -16.68 -3.95
N GLY A 11 -2.50 -17.55 -4.41
CA GLY A 11 -2.90 -18.71 -3.60
C GLY A 11 -3.64 -18.27 -2.35
N ASP A 12 -3.04 -18.47 -1.18
CA ASP A 12 -3.66 -18.14 0.11
C ASP A 12 -3.35 -16.73 0.62
N SER A 13 -2.62 -15.96 -0.16
CA SER A 13 -2.22 -14.61 0.25
C SER A 13 -2.60 -13.58 -0.80
N VAL A 14 -2.46 -12.30 -0.41
CA VAL A 14 -2.84 -11.16 -1.24
C VAL A 14 -1.69 -10.16 -1.31
N THR A 15 -1.46 -9.63 -2.50
CA THR A 15 -0.59 -8.47 -2.73
C THR A 15 -1.47 -7.27 -3.01
N ILE A 16 -1.26 -6.17 -2.27
CA ILE A 16 -1.89 -4.90 -2.59
C ILE A 16 -1.02 -4.18 -3.61
N LEU A 17 -1.62 -3.78 -4.72
CA LEU A 17 -0.92 -3.21 -5.86
C LEU A 17 -0.96 -1.68 -5.89
N ARG A 18 -2.05 -1.09 -5.42
CA ARG A 18 -2.24 0.37 -5.40
C ARG A 18 -3.41 0.72 -4.48
N CYS A 19 -3.41 1.93 -3.95
CA CYS A 19 -4.50 2.43 -3.10
C CYS A 19 -5.08 3.70 -3.68
N TYR A 20 -6.38 3.92 -3.43
CA TYR A 20 -7.15 5.03 -4.01
C TYR A 20 -8.14 5.58 -2.99
N GLY A 21 -8.50 6.84 -3.16
CA GLY A 21 -9.64 7.44 -2.48
C GLY A 21 -9.40 7.96 -1.07
N GLU A 22 -8.36 7.49 -0.40
CA GLU A 22 -7.98 8.01 0.92
C GLU A 22 -6.62 8.67 0.84
N TYR A 23 -6.51 9.82 1.49
CA TYR A 23 -5.26 10.57 1.58
C TYR A 23 -4.99 10.91 3.03
N GLY A 24 -3.73 11.17 3.35
CA GLY A 24 -3.33 11.47 4.70
C GLY A 24 -3.04 10.19 5.47
N ARG A 25 -4.01 9.67 6.20
CA ARG A 25 -3.82 8.45 6.98
C ARG A 25 -4.43 7.25 6.27
N ILE A 26 -3.60 6.25 5.98
CA ILE A 26 -4.02 5.04 5.29
C ILE A 26 -3.79 3.84 6.20
N VAL A 27 -4.86 3.09 6.45
CA VAL A 27 -4.81 1.84 7.24
C VAL A 27 -5.17 0.70 6.30
N LEU A 28 -4.20 -0.15 5.99
CA LEU A 28 -4.41 -1.26 5.08
C LEU A 28 -5.09 -2.44 5.78
N PRO A 29 -5.93 -3.20 5.06
CA PRO A 29 -6.61 -4.35 5.64
C PRO A 29 -5.65 -5.51 5.92
N GLU A 30 -5.95 -6.30 6.94
CA GLU A 30 -5.17 -7.52 7.26
C GLU A 30 -5.50 -8.67 6.32
N SER A 31 -6.72 -8.70 5.80
CA SER A 31 -7.17 -9.76 4.91
C SER A 31 -8.14 -9.23 3.87
N ILE A 32 -8.18 -9.91 2.73
CA ILE A 32 -9.14 -9.66 1.66
C ILE A 32 -9.66 -11.04 1.22
N ASN A 33 -10.98 -11.20 1.25
CA ASN A 33 -11.64 -12.47 0.91
C ASN A 33 -11.13 -13.66 1.74
N GLY A 34 -10.84 -13.42 3.03
CA GLY A 34 -10.34 -14.46 3.92
C GLY A 34 -8.87 -14.81 3.74
N LYS A 35 -8.16 -14.12 2.84
CA LYS A 35 -6.73 -14.35 2.58
C LYS A 35 -5.91 -13.21 3.17
N LYS A 36 -4.79 -13.56 3.80
CA LYS A 36 -3.95 -12.57 4.45
C LYS A 36 -3.25 -11.67 3.44
N VAL A 37 -3.24 -10.38 3.75
CA VAL A 37 -2.47 -9.38 3.00
C VAL A 37 -1.02 -9.47 3.46
N THR A 38 -0.13 -9.98 2.60
CA THR A 38 1.26 -10.27 2.96
C THR A 38 2.27 -9.44 2.21
N GLU A 39 1.87 -8.75 1.14
CA GLU A 39 2.82 -8.06 0.29
C GLU A 39 2.27 -6.74 -0.22
N LEU A 40 3.16 -5.74 -0.27
CA LEU A 40 2.91 -4.50 -1.00
C LEU A 40 3.64 -4.58 -2.34
N GLY A 41 2.95 -4.26 -3.40
CA GLY A 41 3.50 -4.31 -4.75
C GLY A 41 4.52 -3.19 -5.02
N ASP A 42 5.29 -3.37 -6.08
CA ASP A 42 6.26 -2.37 -6.52
C ASP A 42 5.57 -1.04 -6.84
N TYR A 43 6.14 0.07 -6.41
CA TYR A 43 5.65 1.42 -6.67
C TYR A 43 4.24 1.71 -6.11
N ILE A 44 3.75 0.93 -5.17
CA ILE A 44 2.36 1.03 -4.68
C ILE A 44 1.94 2.46 -4.29
N PHE A 45 2.82 3.23 -3.62
CA PHE A 45 2.55 4.60 -3.20
C PHE A 45 3.39 5.64 -3.93
N SER A 46 4.06 5.25 -5.00
CA SER A 46 4.89 6.17 -5.78
C SER A 46 4.12 6.83 -6.92
N GLU A 47 4.41 8.10 -7.18
CA GLU A 47 3.91 8.80 -8.35
C GLU A 47 4.56 8.28 -9.64
N ASP A 48 5.70 7.61 -9.52
CA ASP A 48 6.49 7.13 -10.66
C ASP A 48 6.07 5.76 -11.18
N MET A 49 4.90 5.28 -10.80
CA MET A 49 4.39 4.03 -11.33
C MET A 49 4.16 4.12 -12.83
N ARG A 50 4.98 3.41 -13.61
CA ARG A 50 4.96 3.49 -15.07
C ARG A 50 3.98 2.54 -15.73
N HIS A 51 3.71 1.43 -15.08
CA HIS A 51 2.81 0.41 -15.60
C HIS A 51 1.71 0.17 -14.59
N LYS A 52 0.47 0.43 -15.01
CA LYS A 52 -0.67 0.17 -14.14
C LYS A 52 -0.83 -1.34 -13.96
N PRO A 53 -0.77 -1.83 -12.72
CA PRO A 53 -1.01 -3.25 -12.50
C PRO A 53 -2.48 -3.60 -12.73
N GLU A 54 -2.73 -4.84 -13.06
CA GLU A 54 -4.07 -5.37 -13.19
C GLU A 54 -4.43 -6.16 -11.93
N GLY A 55 -5.68 -6.05 -11.51
CA GLY A 55 -6.15 -6.74 -10.33
C GLY A 55 -7.62 -6.51 -10.10
N LYS A 56 -8.04 -6.80 -8.88
CA LYS A 56 -9.42 -6.61 -8.42
C LYS A 56 -9.45 -5.45 -7.43
N ILE A 57 -10.61 -4.86 -7.23
CA ILE A 57 -10.78 -3.76 -6.27
C ILE A 57 -11.44 -4.27 -4.99
N TRP A 58 -10.80 -3.98 -3.87
CA TRP A 58 -11.35 -4.14 -2.54
C TRP A 58 -11.77 -2.76 -2.01
N THR A 59 -12.88 -2.72 -1.31
CA THR A 59 -13.31 -1.54 -0.57
C THR A 59 -13.57 -1.92 0.88
N GLU A 60 -13.66 -0.93 1.76
CA GLU A 60 -13.95 -1.18 3.18
C GLU A 60 -15.29 -1.90 3.41
N ASN A 61 -16.21 -1.78 2.46
CA ASN A 61 -17.51 -2.43 2.51
C ASN A 61 -17.54 -3.80 1.83
N GLY A 62 -16.39 -4.31 1.43
CA GLY A 62 -16.25 -5.59 0.73
C GLY A 62 -15.58 -5.45 -0.61
N THR A 63 -15.52 -6.55 -1.36
CA THR A 63 -14.92 -6.51 -2.70
C THR A 63 -15.92 -6.02 -3.73
N SER A 64 -15.43 -5.25 -4.68
CA SER A 64 -16.20 -4.71 -5.80
C SER A 64 -15.92 -5.54 -7.05
N GLU A 65 -16.87 -5.54 -7.99
CA GLU A 65 -16.64 -6.07 -9.31
C GLU A 65 -15.83 -5.13 -10.20
N GLU A 66 -15.58 -3.90 -9.72
CA GLU A 66 -14.72 -2.96 -10.41
C GLU A 66 -13.32 -3.56 -10.57
N ARG A 67 -12.72 -3.35 -11.73
CA ARG A 67 -11.39 -3.85 -12.05
C ARG A 67 -10.37 -2.75 -12.25
N CYS A 68 -10.80 -1.50 -12.21
CA CYS A 68 -9.92 -0.35 -12.31
C CYS A 68 -10.44 0.78 -11.43
N ALA A 69 -9.56 1.66 -11.05
CA ALA A 69 -9.88 2.86 -10.31
C ALA A 69 -9.29 4.06 -11.02
N ASP A 70 -9.83 5.23 -10.73
CA ASP A 70 -9.34 6.48 -11.31
C ASP A 70 -7.95 6.81 -10.75
N GLU A 71 -6.92 6.81 -11.58
CA GLU A 71 -5.55 7.15 -11.17
C GLU A 71 -5.44 8.56 -10.59
N ASN A 72 -6.35 9.47 -10.93
CA ASN A 72 -6.37 10.80 -10.31
C ASN A 72 -6.70 10.74 -8.82
N THR A 73 -7.26 9.64 -8.34
CA THR A 73 -7.56 9.42 -6.93
C THR A 73 -6.52 8.53 -6.24
N ALA A 74 -5.42 8.19 -6.92
CA ALA A 74 -4.38 7.35 -6.34
C ALA A 74 -3.73 8.01 -5.12
N ALA A 75 -3.56 7.23 -4.07
CA ALA A 75 -2.81 7.63 -2.89
C ALA A 75 -1.32 7.43 -3.20
N CYS A 76 -0.63 8.50 -3.52
CA CYS A 76 0.78 8.43 -3.91
C CYS A 76 1.50 9.75 -3.64
N GLY A 77 2.82 9.68 -3.53
CA GLY A 77 3.67 10.84 -3.39
C GLY A 77 3.32 11.70 -2.17
N SER A 78 3.13 12.99 -2.41
CA SER A 78 2.86 13.96 -1.34
C SER A 78 1.49 13.82 -0.69
N ARG A 79 0.60 13.01 -1.24
CA ARG A 79 -0.74 12.77 -0.66
C ARG A 79 -0.70 11.79 0.51
N VAL A 80 0.38 11.04 0.65
CA VAL A 80 0.52 9.99 1.67
C VAL A 80 1.26 10.56 2.86
N ARG A 81 0.62 10.62 4.03
CA ARG A 81 1.20 11.21 5.25
C ARG A 81 1.44 10.19 6.35
N GLU A 82 0.50 9.27 6.55
CA GLU A 82 0.59 8.22 7.55
C GLU A 82 0.16 6.90 6.93
N ILE A 83 0.94 5.87 7.18
CA ILE A 83 0.63 4.50 6.73
C ILE A 83 0.67 3.58 7.93
N CYS A 84 -0.38 2.79 8.09
CA CYS A 84 -0.41 1.70 9.05
C CYS A 84 -0.51 0.39 8.28
N LEU A 85 0.54 -0.42 8.37
CA LEU A 85 0.60 -1.72 7.72
C LEU A 85 0.09 -2.80 8.67
N PRO A 86 -0.64 -3.81 8.17
CA PRO A 86 -1.07 -4.91 9.01
C PRO A 86 0.11 -5.78 9.45
N SER A 87 -0.05 -6.48 10.56
CA SER A 87 0.98 -7.38 11.10
C SER A 87 1.30 -8.56 10.19
N THR A 88 0.47 -8.79 9.19
CA THR A 88 0.61 -9.87 8.23
C THR A 88 1.61 -9.60 7.10
N ILE A 89 2.07 -8.36 6.96
CA ILE A 89 3.00 -7.97 5.89
C ILE A 89 4.34 -8.67 6.05
N LYS A 90 4.81 -9.30 4.96
CA LYS A 90 6.10 -9.99 4.89
C LYS A 90 7.02 -9.41 3.84
N LYS A 91 6.48 -8.66 2.89
CA LYS A 91 7.28 -8.11 1.79
C LYS A 91 6.78 -6.72 1.40
N ILE A 92 7.72 -5.80 1.22
CA ILE A 92 7.47 -4.47 0.66
C ILE A 92 8.20 -4.41 -0.68
N GLY A 93 7.49 -4.09 -1.73
CA GLY A 93 8.01 -4.09 -3.09
C GLY A 93 9.05 -3.01 -3.34
N ARG A 94 9.69 -3.08 -4.51
CA ARG A 94 10.69 -2.10 -4.94
C ARG A 94 10.03 -0.74 -5.10
N TYR A 95 10.70 0.30 -4.61
CA TYR A 95 10.25 1.68 -4.75
C TYR A 95 8.82 1.90 -4.25
N ALA A 96 8.36 1.07 -3.31
CA ALA A 96 6.97 1.12 -2.83
C ALA A 96 6.57 2.50 -2.30
N PHE A 97 7.47 3.16 -1.60
CA PHE A 97 7.25 4.51 -1.05
C PHE A 97 8.18 5.55 -1.69
N TYR A 98 8.63 5.30 -2.91
CA TYR A 98 9.59 6.18 -3.59
C TYR A 98 9.01 7.59 -3.72
N ASN A 99 9.77 8.57 -3.22
CA ASN A 99 9.39 9.98 -3.24
C ASN A 99 8.08 10.31 -2.50
N CYS A 100 7.76 9.56 -1.44
CA CYS A 100 6.69 9.94 -0.53
C CYS A 100 7.19 11.02 0.41
N TYR A 101 7.28 12.25 -0.09
CA TYR A 101 7.90 13.37 0.64
C TYR A 101 7.15 13.75 1.91
N SER A 102 5.87 13.50 1.97
CA SER A 102 5.02 13.90 3.09
C SER A 102 4.77 12.78 4.09
N LEU A 103 5.35 11.60 3.85
CA LEU A 103 5.18 10.47 4.75
C LEU A 103 5.94 10.74 6.06
N LYS A 104 5.20 10.93 7.13
CA LYS A 104 5.74 11.25 8.46
C LYS A 104 5.68 10.08 9.42
N LYS A 105 4.63 9.26 9.31
CA LYS A 105 4.38 8.17 10.25
C LYS A 105 4.23 6.86 9.50
N LEU A 106 4.99 5.86 9.90
CA LEU A 106 4.90 4.51 9.37
C LEU A 106 4.80 3.55 10.55
N ALA A 107 3.68 2.83 10.62
CA ALA A 107 3.50 1.77 11.60
C ALA A 107 3.59 0.42 10.90
N MET A 108 4.54 -0.42 11.32
CA MET A 108 4.78 -1.72 10.75
C MET A 108 4.95 -2.71 11.91
N PHE A 109 4.01 -3.62 12.04
CA PHE A 109 3.95 -4.53 13.20
C PHE A 109 4.55 -5.90 12.94
N SER A 110 5.26 -6.07 11.84
CA SER A 110 5.97 -7.29 11.51
C SER A 110 7.48 -7.09 11.58
N THR A 111 8.19 -8.04 12.16
CA THR A 111 9.65 -7.95 12.35
C THR A 111 10.45 -8.61 11.22
N ALA A 112 9.83 -9.49 10.44
CA ALA A 112 10.51 -10.24 9.39
C ALA A 112 10.02 -9.80 8.01
N VAL A 113 10.35 -8.56 7.63
CA VAL A 113 9.89 -7.97 6.38
C VAL A 113 11.04 -7.86 5.40
N ASP A 114 10.85 -8.42 4.20
CA ASP A 114 11.73 -8.18 3.07
C ASP A 114 11.38 -6.82 2.46
N ILE A 115 12.35 -5.93 2.43
CA ILE A 115 12.17 -4.59 1.88
C ILE A 115 12.90 -4.49 0.55
N GLY A 116 12.17 -4.21 -0.52
CA GLY A 116 12.71 -4.10 -1.86
C GLY A 116 13.63 -2.89 -2.03
N ALA A 117 14.45 -2.95 -3.08
CA ALA A 117 15.40 -1.88 -3.38
C ALA A 117 14.66 -0.56 -3.59
N GLY A 118 15.18 0.52 -3.00
CA GLY A 118 14.65 1.86 -3.15
C GLY A 118 13.27 2.10 -2.53
N ALA A 119 12.77 1.17 -1.70
CA ALA A 119 11.42 1.25 -1.16
C ALA A 119 11.13 2.57 -0.44
N PHE A 120 12.10 3.12 0.25
CA PHE A 120 11.94 4.38 1.00
C PHE A 120 12.80 5.53 0.47
N ASN A 121 13.33 5.41 -0.75
CA ASN A 121 14.09 6.50 -1.35
C ASN A 121 13.22 7.76 -1.48
N GLY A 122 13.75 8.89 -1.01
CA GLY A 122 13.03 10.15 -1.05
C GLY A 122 12.03 10.37 0.04
N CYS A 123 11.89 9.44 0.97
CA CYS A 123 11.06 9.63 2.17
C CYS A 123 11.85 10.43 3.20
N ARG A 124 11.81 11.75 3.09
CA ARG A 124 12.69 12.65 3.87
C ARG A 124 12.12 13.09 5.20
N GLN A 125 10.85 12.80 5.46
CA GLN A 125 10.15 13.35 6.63
C GLN A 125 9.62 12.31 7.60
N ILE A 126 10.06 11.07 7.50
CA ILE A 126 9.61 10.06 8.47
C ILE A 126 10.21 10.39 9.82
N ASP A 127 9.38 10.82 10.76
CA ASP A 127 9.77 11.16 12.13
C ASP A 127 9.16 10.22 13.17
N GLU A 128 8.19 9.42 12.79
CA GLU A 128 7.62 8.37 13.64
C GLU A 128 7.64 7.04 12.90
N LEU A 129 8.45 6.11 13.41
CA LEU A 129 8.53 4.75 12.92
C LEU A 129 8.19 3.82 14.06
N THR A 130 7.09 3.09 13.94
CA THR A 130 6.68 2.07 14.91
C THR A 130 6.92 0.70 14.29
N ILE A 131 7.79 -0.08 14.93
CA ILE A 131 8.04 -1.47 14.56
C ILE A 131 7.71 -2.33 15.77
N GLY A 132 6.71 -3.16 15.62
CA GLY A 132 6.21 -3.95 16.75
C GLY A 132 6.48 -5.44 16.63
#